data_dec85626ed57eadb9ff4dc975e7312f8
#
_entry.id   dec85626ed57eadb9ff4dc975e7312f8
#
_cell.length_a   1.000
_cell.length_b   1.000
_cell.length_c   1.000
_cell.angle_alpha   90.00
_cell.angle_beta   90.00
_cell.angle_gamma   90.00
#
_symmetry.space_group_name_H-M   'P 1'
#
loop_
_entity.id
_entity.type
_entity.pdbx_description
1 polymer ?
#
loop_
_entity_poly.entity_id
_entity_poly.type
_entity_poly.pdbx_seq_one_letter_code
_entity_poly.pdbx_strand_id
1 'polypeptide(L)'
;TIAIAGQSGNFELNVMMPIAAHNLLESIEILSTGSNNFVDQCITGLVSTSKGQEMISQGLAICTALAPIIGYDKAANIAHIAAQNNETIKEVTLRETSLTEKEIDKILEPLSMTEPK
;
A
#
# COMPACT_ATOMS: atom_id res chain seq x y z
N THR A 1 14.38 -3.99 -27.04
CA THR A 1 15.03 -3.30 -28.18
C THR A 1 16.06 -2.29 -27.70
N ILE A 2 15.70 -1.32 -26.82
CA ILE A 2 16.59 -0.21 -26.40
C ILE A 2 17.90 -0.72 -25.78
N ALA A 3 17.84 -1.69 -24.85
CA ALA A 3 19.02 -2.27 -24.22
C ALA A 3 19.97 -2.96 -25.24
N ILE A 4 19.41 -3.67 -26.21
CA ILE A 4 20.20 -4.31 -27.27
C ILE A 4 20.82 -3.26 -28.19
N ALA A 5 20.05 -2.22 -28.54
CA ALA A 5 20.57 -1.10 -29.32
C ALA A 5 21.74 -0.40 -28.63
N GLY A 6 21.67 -0.21 -27.31
CA GLY A 6 22.75 0.37 -26.50
C GLY A 6 24.03 -0.47 -26.45
N GLN A 7 23.93 -1.79 -26.65
CA GLN A 7 25.08 -2.69 -26.69
C GLN A 7 25.78 -2.74 -28.06
N SER A 8 25.16 -2.21 -29.11
CA SER A 8 25.60 -2.35 -30.50
C SER A 8 26.46 -1.19 -31.03
N GLY A 9 26.96 -0.33 -30.13
CA GLY A 9 27.84 0.78 -30.50
C GLY A 9 29.30 0.37 -30.67
N ASN A 10 30.03 1.06 -31.56
CA ASN A 10 31.48 0.95 -31.73
C ASN A 10 32.13 2.21 -31.18
N PHE A 11 32.79 2.13 -30.01
CA PHE A 11 33.35 3.26 -29.29
C PHE A 11 32.28 4.36 -29.09
N GLU A 12 32.51 5.57 -29.59
CA GLU A 12 31.57 6.70 -29.48
C GLU A 12 30.54 6.75 -30.63
N LEU A 13 30.61 5.80 -31.58
CA LEU A 13 29.70 5.75 -32.72
C LEU A 13 28.43 4.95 -32.37
N ASN A 14 27.40 5.64 -31.88
CA ASN A 14 26.12 5.07 -31.46
C ASN A 14 25.16 4.86 -32.65
N VAL A 15 25.50 3.95 -33.53
CA VAL A 15 24.75 3.69 -34.80
C VAL A 15 23.28 3.32 -34.59
N MET A 16 22.95 2.75 -33.40
CA MET A 16 21.59 2.32 -33.08
C MET A 16 20.77 3.36 -32.31
N MET A 17 21.30 4.59 -32.14
CA MET A 17 20.60 5.65 -31.43
C MET A 17 19.23 5.98 -32.03
N PRO A 18 19.02 6.04 -33.36
CA PRO A 18 17.70 6.34 -33.92
C PRO A 18 16.63 5.31 -33.54
N ILE A 19 16.97 4.01 -33.55
CA ILE A 19 16.00 2.98 -33.15
C ILE A 19 15.76 2.95 -31.65
N ALA A 20 16.78 3.23 -30.85
CA ALA A 20 16.62 3.39 -29.41
C ALA A 20 15.69 4.57 -29.06
N ALA A 21 15.90 5.72 -29.73
CA ALA A 21 15.07 6.91 -29.55
C ALA A 21 13.63 6.65 -30.00
N HIS A 22 13.41 6.01 -31.14
CA HIS A 22 12.08 5.67 -31.64
C HIS A 22 11.31 4.80 -30.66
N ASN A 23 11.91 3.69 -30.20
CA ASN A 23 11.24 2.79 -29.27
C ASN A 23 11.00 3.43 -27.89
N LEU A 24 11.90 4.32 -27.44
CA LEU A 24 11.70 5.04 -26.20
C LEU A 24 10.52 6.01 -26.27
N LEU A 25 10.48 6.82 -27.33
CA LEU A 25 9.40 7.80 -27.55
C LEU A 25 8.05 7.11 -27.73
N GLU A 26 8.00 6.01 -28.48
CA GLU A 26 6.78 5.19 -28.65
C GLU A 26 6.31 4.62 -27.30
N SER A 27 7.23 4.12 -26.48
CA SER A 27 6.90 3.61 -25.13
C SER A 27 6.32 4.71 -24.23
N ILE A 28 6.88 5.91 -24.27
CA ILE A 28 6.37 7.07 -23.53
C ILE A 28 4.97 7.45 -24.00
N GLU A 29 4.72 7.48 -25.32
CA GLU A 29 3.43 7.81 -25.88
C GLU A 29 2.36 6.78 -25.50
N ILE A 30 2.67 5.49 -25.61
CA ILE A 30 1.76 4.40 -25.22
C ILE A 30 1.43 4.47 -23.74
N LEU A 31 2.43 4.67 -22.87
CA LEU A 31 2.21 4.80 -21.43
C LEU A 31 1.36 6.04 -21.09
N SER A 32 1.65 7.17 -21.72
CA SER A 32 0.88 8.41 -21.51
C SER A 32 -0.58 8.22 -21.93
N THR A 33 -0.81 7.71 -23.13
CA THR A 33 -2.16 7.47 -23.65
C THR A 33 -2.91 6.42 -22.83
N GLY A 34 -2.23 5.32 -22.47
CA GLY A 34 -2.80 4.27 -21.62
C GLY A 34 -3.16 4.77 -20.23
N SER A 35 -2.31 5.60 -19.63
CA SER A 35 -2.59 6.20 -18.31
C SER A 35 -3.79 7.14 -18.37
N ASN A 36 -3.87 8.01 -19.36
CA ASN A 36 -5.00 8.91 -19.53
C ASN A 36 -6.31 8.11 -19.74
N ASN A 37 -6.28 7.12 -20.62
CA ASN A 37 -7.45 6.26 -20.85
C ASN A 37 -7.87 5.52 -19.58
N PHE A 38 -6.92 5.03 -18.76
CA PHE A 38 -7.22 4.40 -17.48
C PHE A 38 -7.85 5.39 -16.49
N VAL A 39 -7.35 6.62 -16.41
CA VAL A 39 -7.94 7.67 -15.58
C VAL A 39 -9.37 7.95 -16.03
N ASP A 40 -9.59 8.19 -17.32
CA ASP A 40 -10.89 8.58 -17.86
C ASP A 40 -11.93 7.46 -17.75
N GLN A 41 -11.54 6.23 -18.01
CA GLN A 41 -12.48 5.10 -18.07
C GLN A 41 -12.64 4.35 -16.74
N CYS A 42 -11.66 4.45 -15.85
CA CYS A 42 -11.65 3.65 -14.62
C CYS A 42 -11.63 4.49 -13.34
N ILE A 43 -10.81 5.53 -13.29
CA ILE A 43 -10.60 6.30 -12.04
C ILE A 43 -11.64 7.41 -11.89
N THR A 44 -11.93 8.13 -12.99
CA THR A 44 -12.88 9.24 -12.95
C THR A 44 -14.27 8.74 -12.58
N GLY A 45 -14.82 9.30 -11.51
CA GLY A 45 -16.13 8.93 -10.98
C GLY A 45 -16.13 7.80 -9.95
N LEU A 46 -14.95 7.27 -9.55
CA LEU A 46 -14.88 6.35 -8.41
C LEU A 46 -15.32 7.06 -7.13
N VAL A 47 -16.21 6.41 -6.41
CA VAL A 47 -16.66 6.85 -5.08
C VAL A 47 -16.31 5.80 -4.06
N SER A 48 -15.66 6.20 -2.97
CA SER A 48 -15.35 5.30 -1.86
C SER A 48 -16.64 4.81 -1.19
N THR A 49 -16.67 3.53 -0.82
CA THR A 49 -17.76 2.95 -0.03
C THR A 49 -17.32 2.77 1.43
N SER A 50 -18.28 2.55 2.35
CA SER A 50 -17.99 2.21 3.74
C SER A 50 -17.22 0.89 3.93
N LYS A 51 -17.24 0.02 2.92
CA LYS A 51 -16.57 -1.29 2.98
C LYS A 51 -15.07 -1.21 3.30
N GLY A 52 -14.39 -0.17 2.82
CA GLY A 52 -12.96 0.04 3.13
C GLY A 52 -12.73 0.20 4.63
N GLN A 53 -13.53 1.02 5.31
CA GLN A 53 -13.46 1.22 6.76
C GLN A 53 -13.82 -0.06 7.53
N GLU A 54 -14.87 -0.76 7.10
CA GLU A 54 -15.29 -2.03 7.71
C GLU A 54 -14.17 -3.09 7.60
N MET A 55 -13.54 -3.22 6.44
CA MET A 55 -12.44 -4.16 6.23
C MET A 55 -11.19 -3.80 7.05
N ILE A 56 -10.88 -2.52 7.23
CA ILE A 56 -9.75 -2.08 8.06
C ILE A 56 -10.00 -2.46 9.51
N SER A 57 -11.20 -2.22 10.04
CA SER A 57 -11.54 -2.53 11.44
C SER A 57 -11.50 -4.04 11.74
N GLN A 58 -11.74 -4.89 10.74
CA GLN A 58 -11.65 -6.34 10.84
C GLN A 58 -10.24 -6.89 10.52
N GLY A 59 -9.37 -6.05 9.97
CA GLY A 59 -8.03 -6.44 9.55
C GLY A 59 -7.06 -6.61 10.73
N LEU A 60 -6.20 -7.62 10.67
CA LEU A 60 -5.18 -7.85 11.70
C LEU A 60 -4.03 -6.84 11.65
N ALA A 61 -3.80 -6.21 10.50
CA ALA A 61 -2.69 -5.26 10.30
C ALA A 61 -2.76 -4.04 11.25
N ILE A 62 -3.97 -3.66 11.69
CA ILE A 62 -4.19 -2.55 12.61
C ILE A 62 -3.49 -2.75 13.98
N CYS A 63 -3.16 -4.00 14.34
CA CYS A 63 -2.45 -4.30 15.60
C CYS A 63 -1.05 -3.68 15.67
N THR A 64 -0.46 -3.31 14.53
CA THR A 64 0.87 -2.66 14.50
C THR A 64 0.88 -1.35 15.26
N ALA A 65 -0.24 -0.63 15.35
CA ALA A 65 -0.37 0.60 16.12
C ALA A 65 -0.26 0.37 17.64
N LEU A 66 -0.49 -0.84 18.13
CA LEU A 66 -0.36 -1.20 19.53
C LEU A 66 1.10 -1.44 19.94
N ALA A 67 1.95 -1.86 19.01
CA ALA A 67 3.32 -2.28 19.31
C ALA A 67 4.16 -1.20 20.04
N PRO A 68 4.11 0.09 19.71
CA PRO A 68 4.83 1.13 20.44
C PRO A 68 4.38 1.31 21.91
N ILE A 69 3.18 0.86 22.25
CA ILE A 69 2.53 1.10 23.57
C ILE A 69 2.64 -0.11 24.46
N ILE A 70 2.31 -1.29 23.94
CA ILE A 70 2.26 -2.55 24.72
C ILE A 70 3.42 -3.50 24.42
N GLY A 71 4.29 -3.15 23.48
CA GLY A 71 5.39 -3.99 22.98
C GLY A 71 4.97 -4.91 21.84
N TYR A 72 5.95 -5.26 20.99
CA TYR A 72 5.75 -6.06 19.78
C TYR A 72 5.15 -7.44 20.09
N ASP A 73 5.72 -8.16 21.08
CA ASP A 73 5.30 -9.54 21.39
C ASP A 73 3.85 -9.61 21.84
N LYS A 74 3.41 -8.65 22.67
CA LYS A 74 2.02 -8.56 23.10
C LYS A 74 1.09 -8.23 21.93
N ALA A 75 1.47 -7.28 21.09
CA ALA A 75 0.68 -6.93 19.91
C ALA A 75 0.55 -8.13 18.96
N ALA A 76 1.64 -8.87 18.71
CA ALA A 76 1.62 -10.08 17.91
C ALA A 76 0.72 -11.16 18.50
N ASN A 77 0.75 -11.37 19.84
CA ASN A 77 -0.12 -12.33 20.50
C ASN A 77 -1.61 -11.95 20.38
N ILE A 78 -1.93 -10.66 20.53
CA ILE A 78 -3.30 -10.15 20.33
C ILE A 78 -3.78 -10.46 18.90
N ALA A 79 -2.92 -10.23 17.89
CA ALA A 79 -3.27 -10.55 16.50
C ALA A 79 -3.50 -12.06 16.30
N HIS A 80 -2.69 -12.91 16.94
CA HIS A 80 -2.88 -14.37 16.88
C HIS A 80 -4.21 -14.80 17.50
N ILE A 81 -4.55 -14.29 18.68
CA ILE A 81 -5.80 -14.59 19.36
C ILE A 81 -7.00 -14.12 18.51
N ALA A 82 -6.93 -12.89 17.99
CA ALA A 82 -7.96 -12.33 17.11
C ALA A 82 -8.21 -13.22 15.88
N ALA A 83 -7.12 -13.66 15.21
CA ALA A 83 -7.20 -14.55 14.06
C ALA A 83 -7.80 -15.92 14.39
N GLN A 84 -7.40 -16.52 15.52
CA GLN A 84 -7.87 -17.85 15.93
C GLN A 84 -9.35 -17.85 16.32
N ASN A 85 -9.80 -16.79 16.98
CA ASN A 85 -11.16 -16.69 17.49
C ASN A 85 -12.13 -15.97 16.55
N ASN A 86 -11.64 -15.44 15.44
CA ASN A 86 -12.41 -14.58 14.53
C ASN A 86 -12.99 -13.34 15.24
N GLU A 87 -12.18 -12.77 16.14
CA GLU A 87 -12.47 -11.55 16.90
C GLU A 87 -11.73 -10.35 16.28
N THR A 88 -12.17 -9.15 16.59
CA THR A 88 -11.45 -7.93 16.18
C THR A 88 -10.26 -7.67 17.11
N ILE A 89 -9.24 -6.96 16.58
CA ILE A 89 -8.10 -6.49 17.39
C ILE A 89 -8.58 -5.66 18.60
N LYS A 90 -9.61 -4.82 18.42
CA LYS A 90 -10.18 -4.01 19.51
C LYS A 90 -10.72 -4.88 20.66
N GLU A 91 -11.53 -5.90 20.34
CA GLU A 91 -12.13 -6.80 21.34
C GLU A 91 -11.07 -7.54 22.14
N VAL A 92 -10.07 -8.09 21.44
CA VAL A 92 -8.98 -8.82 22.12
C VAL A 92 -8.12 -7.85 22.95
N THR A 93 -7.82 -6.67 22.42
CA THR A 93 -7.02 -5.66 23.17
C THR A 93 -7.72 -5.23 24.47
N LEU A 94 -9.02 -5.02 24.44
CA LEU A 94 -9.82 -4.70 25.62
C LEU A 94 -9.73 -5.79 26.69
N ARG A 95 -9.70 -7.05 26.29
CA ARG A 95 -9.63 -8.19 27.19
C ARG A 95 -8.22 -8.44 27.73
N GLU A 96 -7.20 -8.30 26.91
CA GLU A 96 -5.82 -8.70 27.22
C GLU A 96 -4.96 -7.56 27.76
N THR A 97 -5.49 -6.33 27.81
CA THR A 97 -4.74 -5.15 28.29
C THR A 97 -5.54 -4.34 29.32
N SER A 98 -4.86 -3.45 30.02
CA SER A 98 -5.49 -2.48 30.92
C SER A 98 -5.90 -1.17 30.25
N LEU A 99 -5.84 -1.11 28.90
CA LEU A 99 -6.21 0.08 28.14
C LEU A 99 -7.72 0.27 28.16
N THR A 100 -8.14 1.52 28.27
CA THR A 100 -9.56 1.88 28.18
C THR A 100 -10.02 1.87 26.72
N GLU A 101 -11.30 1.67 26.50
CA GLU A 101 -11.88 1.67 25.16
C GLU A 101 -11.54 2.95 24.37
N LYS A 102 -11.57 4.11 25.03
CA LYS A 102 -11.22 5.40 24.39
C LYS A 102 -9.75 5.48 23.96
N GLU A 103 -8.84 4.89 24.74
CA GLU A 103 -7.43 4.83 24.38
C GLU A 103 -7.22 3.90 23.19
N ILE A 104 -7.88 2.75 23.18
CA ILE A 104 -7.82 1.79 22.08
C ILE A 104 -8.36 2.41 20.79
N ASP A 105 -9.51 3.08 20.83
CA ASP A 105 -10.08 3.74 19.66
C ASP A 105 -9.14 4.81 19.08
N LYS A 106 -8.45 5.56 19.96
CA LYS A 106 -7.49 6.56 19.52
C LYS A 106 -6.21 5.92 18.92
N ILE A 107 -5.75 4.81 19.48
CA ILE A 107 -4.56 4.10 19.00
C ILE A 107 -4.84 3.43 17.64
N LEU A 108 -6.01 2.81 17.50
CA LEU A 108 -6.44 2.08 16.32
C LEU A 108 -7.09 2.97 15.24
N GLU A 109 -7.06 4.30 15.40
CA GLU A 109 -7.58 5.23 14.39
C GLU A 109 -6.76 5.11 13.10
N PRO A 110 -7.37 4.61 11.98
CA PRO A 110 -6.61 4.30 10.76
C PRO A 110 -5.92 5.52 10.14
N LEU A 111 -6.53 6.70 10.20
CA LEU A 111 -5.94 7.91 9.61
C LEU A 111 -4.65 8.31 10.31
N SER A 112 -4.56 8.08 11.63
CA SER A 112 -3.35 8.37 12.41
C SER A 112 -2.13 7.53 11.98
N MET A 113 -2.37 6.39 11.29
CA MET A 113 -1.32 5.50 10.79
C MET A 113 -0.77 5.90 9.43
N THR A 114 -1.45 6.79 8.72
CA THR A 114 -1.07 7.24 7.38
C THR A 114 -0.18 8.48 7.38
N GLU A 115 -0.07 9.16 8.52
CA GLU A 115 0.76 10.35 8.64
C GLU A 115 2.21 9.99 9.04
N PRO A 116 3.21 10.64 8.41
CA PRO A 116 4.61 10.45 8.82
C PRO A 116 4.79 10.96 10.25
N LYS A 117 5.44 10.15 11.08
CA LYS A 117 5.81 10.50 12.46
C LYS A 117 7.22 11.06 12.50
#